data_8e6d81dcbb17c03a7b4ca63cbfd19ba4
#
_entry.id   8e6d81dcbb17c03a7b4ca63cbfd19ba4
#
_cell.length_a   1.000
_cell.length_b   1.000
_cell.length_c   1.000
_cell.angle_alpha   90.00
_cell.angle_beta   90.00
_cell.angle_gamma   90.00
#
_symmetry.space_group_name_H-M   'P 1'
#
loop_
_entity.id
_entity.type
_entity.pdbx_description
1 polymer ?
#
loop_
_entity_poly.entity_id
_entity_poly.type
_entity_poly.pdbx_seq_one_letter_code
_entity_poly.pdbx_strand_id
1 'polypeptide(L)'
;MKMIEAVIRPFKLDEVREALTGAGVTAMTVSEVLGAGPRSARKESYRGLEYTRLMPGIKLEVAVPDGRVDHVVRIITGAARTGRPGAGMIFVSMLDDATRVRTGEHGEAVL
;
A
#
# COMPACT_ATOMS: atom_id res chain seq x y z
N MET A 1 -7.70 8.03 -13.66
CA MET A 1 -6.86 8.03 -12.43
C MET A 1 -7.28 6.92 -11.50
N LYS A 2 -6.30 6.28 -10.88
CA LYS A 2 -6.54 5.22 -9.90
C LYS A 2 -5.77 5.50 -8.62
N MET A 3 -6.35 5.09 -7.51
CA MET A 3 -5.63 5.01 -6.24
C MET A 3 -5.13 3.57 -6.04
N ILE A 4 -3.85 3.44 -5.80
CA ILE A 4 -3.24 2.17 -5.42
C ILE A 4 -2.95 2.23 -3.92
N GLU A 5 -3.57 1.33 -3.18
CA GLU A 5 -3.31 1.15 -1.75
C GLU A 5 -2.59 -0.17 -1.56
N ALA A 6 -1.43 -0.14 -0.97
CA ALA A 6 -0.67 -1.34 -0.67
C ALA A 6 -0.44 -1.45 0.84
N VAL A 7 -0.86 -2.54 1.42
CA VAL A 7 -0.54 -2.87 2.81
C VAL A 7 0.57 -3.90 2.78
N ILE A 8 1.71 -3.54 3.30
CA ILE A 8 2.94 -4.32 3.22
C ILE A 8 3.54 -4.54 4.61
N ARG A 9 4.52 -5.43 4.68
CA ARG A 9 5.28 -5.62 5.92
C ARG A 9 6.17 -4.41 6.19
N PRO A 10 6.28 -3.96 7.46
CA PRO A 10 7.07 -2.75 7.78
C PRO A 10 8.53 -2.81 7.29
N PHE A 11 9.17 -3.96 7.37
CA PHE A 11 10.57 -4.09 6.95
C PHE A 11 10.78 -4.04 5.43
N LYS A 12 9.70 -4.00 4.63
CA LYS A 12 9.76 -3.86 3.18
C LYS A 12 9.58 -2.42 2.70
N LEU A 13 9.29 -1.49 3.60
CA LEU A 13 8.99 -0.10 3.21
C LEU A 13 10.11 0.54 2.40
N ASP A 14 11.36 0.42 2.85
CA ASP A 14 12.48 1.08 2.17
C ASP A 14 12.69 0.52 0.77
N GLU A 15 12.62 -0.79 0.59
CA GLU A 15 12.74 -1.42 -0.72
C GLU A 15 11.63 -0.96 -1.69
N VAL A 16 10.39 -0.90 -1.21
CA VAL A 16 9.25 -0.45 -2.02
C VAL A 16 9.41 1.02 -2.40
N ARG A 17 9.77 1.88 -1.46
CA ARG A 17 10.00 3.30 -1.74
C ARG A 17 11.10 3.53 -2.77
N GLU A 18 12.21 2.82 -2.63
CA GLU A 18 13.33 2.92 -3.59
C GLU A 18 12.90 2.47 -4.98
N ALA A 19 12.18 1.36 -5.08
CA ALA A 19 11.69 0.85 -6.35
C ALA A 19 10.70 1.83 -7.02
N LEU A 20 9.79 2.41 -6.26
CA LEU A 20 8.83 3.40 -6.77
C LEU A 20 9.55 4.67 -7.23
N THR A 21 10.46 5.19 -6.44
CA THR A 21 11.24 6.38 -6.78
C THR A 21 12.06 6.15 -8.06
N GLY A 22 12.68 4.98 -8.18
CA GLY A 22 13.41 4.61 -9.39
C GLY A 22 12.56 4.52 -10.65
N ALA A 23 11.26 4.30 -10.49
CA ALA A 23 10.28 4.29 -11.59
C ALA A 23 9.62 5.66 -11.83
N GLY A 24 10.06 6.70 -11.14
CA GLY A 24 9.53 8.04 -11.28
C GLY A 24 8.29 8.33 -10.42
N VAL A 25 7.92 7.44 -9.53
CA VAL A 25 6.82 7.63 -8.59
C VAL A 25 7.39 8.19 -7.29
N THR A 26 7.28 9.49 -7.10
CA THR A 26 7.88 10.18 -5.95
C THR A 26 6.85 10.64 -4.91
N ALA A 27 5.59 10.80 -5.32
CA ALA A 27 4.52 11.23 -4.42
C ALA A 27 3.79 9.99 -3.86
N MET A 28 3.86 9.80 -2.58
CA MET A 28 3.16 8.72 -1.89
C MET A 28 2.82 9.13 -0.47
N THR A 29 1.75 8.57 0.06
CA THR A 29 1.38 8.72 1.46
C THR A 29 1.64 7.41 2.18
N VAL A 30 2.25 7.48 3.34
CA VAL A 30 2.61 6.31 4.15
C VAL A 30 1.94 6.42 5.51
N SER A 31 1.28 5.36 5.94
CA SER A 31 0.66 5.28 7.27
C SER A 31 1.04 3.97 7.94
N GLU A 32 1.20 4.02 9.25
CA GLU A 32 1.31 2.83 10.08
C GLU A 32 -0.11 2.31 10.37
N VAL A 33 -0.32 1.02 10.19
CA VAL A 33 -1.64 0.39 10.37
C VAL A 33 -1.51 -0.89 11.17
N LEU A 34 -2.63 -1.31 11.73
CA LEU A 34 -2.78 -2.62 12.35
C LEU A 34 -3.80 -3.41 11.54
N GLY A 35 -3.50 -4.65 11.25
CA GLY A 35 -4.38 -5.46 10.44
C GLY A 35 -4.35 -6.93 10.82
N ALA A 36 -5.33 -7.65 10.32
CA ALA A 36 -5.43 -9.09 10.45
C ALA A 36 -5.88 -9.67 9.12
N GLY A 37 -5.37 -10.83 8.79
CA GLY A 37 -5.79 -11.58 7.63
C GLY A 37 -5.81 -13.06 7.94
N PRO A 38 -6.44 -13.88 7.10
CA PRO A 38 -6.63 -15.31 7.39
C PRO A 38 -5.32 -16.08 7.63
N ARG A 39 -4.22 -15.60 7.05
CA ARG A 39 -2.92 -16.29 7.09
C ARG A 39 -1.82 -15.51 7.79
N SER A 40 -2.05 -14.23 8.12
CA SER A 40 -1.07 -13.38 8.78
C SER A 40 -1.37 -13.16 10.26
N ALA A 41 -2.60 -13.42 10.68
CA ALA A 41 -3.05 -13.19 12.04
C ALA A 41 -2.47 -14.24 13.01
N ARG A 42 -1.94 -13.77 14.11
CA ARG A 42 -1.57 -14.64 15.22
C ARG A 42 -2.76 -14.79 16.16
N LYS A 43 -3.03 -16.03 16.56
CA LYS A 43 -4.03 -16.31 17.58
C LYS A 43 -3.38 -16.28 18.95
N GLU A 44 -4.02 -15.61 19.87
CA GLU A 44 -3.61 -15.57 21.27
C GLU A 44 -4.74 -16.12 22.15
N SER A 45 -4.38 -16.75 23.25
CA SER A 45 -5.32 -17.24 24.24
C SER A 45 -5.23 -16.39 25.49
N TYR A 46 -6.36 -15.89 25.96
CA TYR A 46 -6.45 -15.13 27.20
C TYR A 46 -7.72 -15.55 27.96
N ARG A 47 -7.53 -16.00 29.19
CA ARG A 47 -8.63 -16.51 30.05
C ARG A 47 -9.48 -17.58 29.36
N GLY A 48 -8.83 -18.47 28.60
CA GLY A 48 -9.51 -19.55 27.88
C GLY A 48 -10.22 -19.14 26.58
N LEU A 49 -10.12 -17.88 26.17
CA LEU A 49 -10.68 -17.38 24.90
C LEU A 49 -9.55 -17.18 23.90
N GLU A 50 -9.75 -17.70 22.69
CA GLU A 50 -8.86 -17.39 21.56
C GLU A 50 -9.32 -16.10 20.88
N TYR A 51 -8.36 -15.25 20.52
CA TYR A 51 -8.61 -14.07 19.72
C TYR A 51 -7.48 -13.83 18.74
N THR A 52 -7.78 -13.16 17.65
CA THR A 52 -6.82 -12.82 16.61
C THR A 52 -6.08 -11.54 16.99
N ARG A 53 -4.75 -11.63 17.05
CA ARG A 53 -3.92 -10.46 17.30
C ARG A 53 -3.76 -9.65 16.01
N LEU A 54 -3.93 -8.33 16.11
CA LEU A 54 -3.62 -7.42 15.02
C LEU A 54 -2.11 -7.27 14.87
N MET A 55 -1.66 -7.27 13.62
CA MET A 55 -0.24 -7.17 13.27
C MET A 55 0.07 -5.80 12.68
N PRO A 56 1.23 -5.22 13.04
CA PRO A 56 1.67 -3.99 12.41
C PRO A 56 1.87 -4.16 10.90
N GLY A 57 1.50 -3.15 10.16
CA GLY A 57 1.71 -3.06 8.73
C GLY A 57 1.97 -1.63 8.32
N ILE A 58 2.34 -1.45 7.06
CA ILE A 58 2.48 -0.13 6.44
C ILE A 58 1.50 -0.06 5.30
N LYS A 59 0.72 1.02 5.26
CA LYS A 59 -0.14 1.33 4.11
C LYS A 59 0.50 2.44 3.28
N LEU A 60 0.69 2.14 1.99
CA LEU A 60 1.13 3.11 0.99
C LEU A 60 -0.06 3.48 0.12
N GLU A 61 -0.21 4.76 -0.16
CA GLU A 61 -1.23 5.25 -1.08
C GLU A 61 -0.54 6.04 -2.18
N VAL A 62 -0.79 5.64 -3.43
CA VAL A 62 -0.19 6.27 -4.61
C VAL A 62 -1.30 6.49 -5.65
N ALA A 63 -1.47 7.72 -6.07
CA ALA A 63 -2.39 8.05 -7.16
C ALA A 63 -1.63 8.05 -8.48
N VAL A 64 -2.16 7.36 -9.48
CA VAL A 64 -1.49 7.22 -10.78
C VAL A 64 -2.48 7.36 -11.94
N PRO A 65 -1.99 7.78 -13.13
CA PRO A 65 -2.78 7.67 -14.35
C PRO A 65 -3.12 6.20 -14.65
N ASP A 66 -4.25 5.97 -15.32
CA ASP A 66 -4.71 4.61 -15.64
C ASP A 66 -3.64 3.78 -16.35
N GLY A 67 -2.90 4.37 -17.27
CA GLY A 67 -1.87 3.67 -18.05
C GLY A 67 -0.66 3.22 -17.23
N ARG A 68 -0.51 3.68 -16.01
CA ARG A 68 0.62 3.31 -15.15
C ARG A 68 0.29 2.28 -14.07
N VAL A 69 -0.98 1.93 -13.91
CA VAL A 69 -1.44 1.06 -12.82
C VAL A 69 -0.71 -0.29 -12.83
N ASP A 70 -0.72 -0.98 -13.95
CA ASP A 70 -0.13 -2.33 -14.03
C ASP A 70 1.37 -2.30 -13.72
N HIS A 71 2.07 -1.30 -14.22
CA HIS A 71 3.50 -1.13 -13.98
C HIS A 71 3.79 -0.90 -12.49
N VAL A 72 3.06 0.02 -11.86
CA VAL A 72 3.25 0.35 -10.44
C VAL A 72 2.88 -0.84 -9.55
N VAL A 73 1.80 -1.54 -9.86
CA VAL A 73 1.43 -2.75 -9.11
C VAL A 73 2.52 -3.81 -9.19
N ARG A 74 3.11 -4.03 -10.36
CA ARG A 74 4.22 -4.98 -10.52
C ARG A 74 5.45 -4.58 -9.71
N ILE A 75 5.77 -3.29 -9.68
CA ILE A 75 6.91 -2.77 -8.89
C ILE A 75 6.69 -3.04 -7.41
N ILE A 76 5.51 -2.70 -6.89
CA ILE A 76 5.20 -2.92 -5.47
C ILE A 76 5.22 -4.41 -5.15
N THR A 77 4.60 -5.23 -5.97
CA THR A 77 4.57 -6.68 -5.77
C THR A 77 5.98 -7.27 -5.71
N GLY A 78 6.83 -6.89 -6.64
CA GLY A 78 8.21 -7.39 -6.69
C GLY A 78 9.03 -6.99 -5.47
N ALA A 79 8.90 -5.74 -5.03
CA ALA A 79 9.67 -5.21 -3.90
C ALA A 79 9.12 -5.64 -2.54
N ALA A 80 7.81 -5.82 -2.41
CA ALA A 80 7.17 -6.17 -1.14
C ALA A 80 7.09 -7.67 -0.87
N ARG A 81 7.34 -8.50 -1.87
CA ARG A 81 7.20 -9.95 -1.76
C ARG A 81 8.12 -10.53 -0.69
N THR A 82 7.58 -11.36 0.19
CA THR A 82 8.35 -12.09 1.21
C THR A 82 8.44 -13.57 0.93
N GLY A 83 7.62 -14.12 0.02
CA GLY A 83 7.50 -15.54 -0.21
C GLY A 83 6.72 -16.30 0.84
N ARG A 84 6.14 -15.60 1.81
CA ARG A 84 5.39 -16.19 2.94
C ARG A 84 3.98 -15.62 3.00
N PRO A 85 3.00 -16.35 3.57
CA PRO A 85 1.69 -15.78 3.86
C PRO A 85 1.79 -14.51 4.70
N GLY A 86 0.90 -13.56 4.47
CA GLY A 86 0.90 -12.30 5.21
C GLY A 86 1.83 -11.23 4.64
N ALA A 87 2.33 -11.43 3.42
CA ALA A 87 3.21 -10.45 2.75
C ALA A 87 2.51 -9.11 2.46
N GLY A 88 1.20 -9.14 2.29
CA GLY A 88 0.42 -7.93 2.06
C GLY A 88 -0.64 -8.08 0.97
N MET A 89 -1.29 -6.96 0.68
CA MET A 89 -2.36 -6.88 -0.31
C MET A 89 -2.29 -5.52 -1.02
N ILE A 90 -2.63 -5.52 -2.28
CA ILE A 90 -2.72 -4.29 -3.07
C ILE A 90 -4.15 -4.14 -3.55
N PHE A 91 -4.72 -2.95 -3.32
CA PHE A 91 -6.05 -2.58 -3.77
C PHE A 91 -5.95 -1.46 -4.80
N VAL A 92 -6.73 -1.56 -5.85
CA VAL A 92 -6.82 -0.53 -6.89
C VAL A 92 -8.25 -0.04 -6.96
N SER A 93 -8.44 1.26 -6.85
CA SER A 93 -9.76 1.87 -6.92
C SER A 93 -9.75 3.07 -7.86
N MET A 94 -10.93 3.44 -8.35
CA MET A 94 -11.07 4.61 -9.21
C MET A 94 -10.97 5.88 -8.39
N LEU A 95 -10.24 6.87 -8.91
CA LEU A 95 -10.25 8.23 -8.42
C LEU A 95 -11.05 9.10 -9.38
N ASP A 96 -12.08 9.76 -8.85
CA ASP A 96 -12.89 10.68 -9.65
C ASP A 96 -12.11 11.96 -9.95
N ASP A 97 -11.34 12.46 -8.99
CA ASP A 97 -10.54 13.67 -9.16
C ASP A 97 -9.40 13.72 -8.14
N ALA A 98 -8.43 14.59 -8.40
CA ALA A 98 -7.36 14.93 -7.48
C ALA A 98 -7.12 16.44 -7.59
N THR A 99 -6.99 17.13 -6.46
CA THR A 99 -6.80 18.58 -6.43
C THR A 99 -5.56 18.91 -5.62
N ARG A 100 -4.68 19.72 -6.21
CA ARG A 100 -3.50 20.24 -5.51
C ARG A 100 -3.93 21.36 -4.57
N VAL A 101 -3.72 21.19 -3.28
CA VAL A 101 -4.17 22.16 -2.27
C VAL A 101 -3.57 23.54 -2.50
N ARG A 102 -2.27 23.61 -2.82
CA ARG A 102 -1.56 24.89 -2.97
C ARG A 102 -2.12 25.75 -4.10
N THR A 103 -2.51 25.15 -5.22
CA THR A 103 -2.85 25.88 -6.45
C THR A 103 -4.32 25.79 -6.83
N GLY A 104 -5.05 24.82 -6.31
CA GLY A 104 -6.41 24.50 -6.75
C GLY A 104 -6.47 23.79 -8.11
N GLU A 105 -5.33 23.52 -8.74
CA GLU A 105 -5.30 22.71 -9.96
C GLU A 105 -5.81 21.31 -9.69
N HIS A 106 -6.50 20.72 -10.67
CA HIS A 106 -7.09 19.40 -10.50
C HIS A 106 -6.95 18.55 -11.74
N GLY A 107 -7.32 17.29 -11.63
CA GLY A 107 -7.26 16.33 -12.73
C GLY A 107 -5.95 15.57 -12.78
N GLU A 108 -5.78 14.77 -13.83
CA GLU A 108 -4.63 13.88 -14.01
C GLU A 108 -3.29 14.62 -14.03
N ALA A 109 -3.27 15.85 -14.52
CA ALA A 109 -2.04 16.64 -14.63
C ALA A 109 -1.40 16.96 -13.27
N VAL A 110 -2.11 16.83 -12.18
CA VAL A 110 -1.55 17.11 -10.84
C VAL A 110 -0.88 15.89 -10.18
N LEU A 111 -0.99 14.75 -10.82
CA LEU A 111 -0.39 13.50 -10.32
C LEU A 111 1.11 13.43 -10.58
#